data_fb18f5059800773b872b74a6d8b4f51a
#
_entry.id   fb18f5059800773b872b74a6d8b4f51a
#
_cell.length_a   1.000
_cell.length_b   1.000
_cell.length_c   1.000
_cell.angle_alpha   90.00
_cell.angle_beta   90.00
_cell.angle_gamma   90.00
#
_symmetry.space_group_name_H-M   'P 1'
#
loop_
_entity.id
_entity.type
_entity.pdbx_description
1 polymer ?
#
loop_
_entity_poly.entity_id
_entity_poly.type
_entity_poly.pdbx_seq_one_letter_code
_entity_poly.pdbx_strand_id
1 'polypeptide(L)'
;MAKRNRSVTPKSKERRRKQGRGLGTGRDYKPELLIQDVASIGLATRDRGWKTDRVHHFMSQLEWHFFYSLEWSRDVLDIREQFPLSIEETLAIAKRLGIRHPADPKTREPIVMTTDFVVTVGNITHNTIVARTIKYENKLSSRRVMEKFEIERVYWTSRNLDWGIVTERDISREFADNVQWVHFHRGLASLAPTTEETVRKVEAYLAPKLFSNLTPLRILTDGCDQTLMLPIGTSLAVVRHLLADRRLEIDMNIRIQPEKILPLVAKPIILR
;
A
#
# COMPACT_ATOMS: atom_id res chain seq x y z
N MET A 1 11.99 -25.84 -16.78
CA MET A 1 12.41 -25.05 -15.60
C MET A 1 12.16 -25.85 -14.32
N ALA A 2 13.15 -25.98 -13.42
CA ALA A 2 12.97 -26.70 -12.16
C ALA A 2 11.95 -26.00 -11.27
N LYS A 3 10.97 -26.72 -10.75
CA LYS A 3 9.95 -26.21 -9.84
C LYS A 3 10.62 -25.75 -8.54
N ARG A 4 10.54 -24.45 -8.23
CA ARG A 4 11.17 -23.88 -7.03
C ARG A 4 10.60 -24.54 -5.76
N ASN A 5 11.49 -25.10 -4.94
CA ASN A 5 11.09 -25.65 -3.64
C ASN A 5 10.76 -24.51 -2.67
N ARG A 6 9.49 -24.41 -2.24
CA ARG A 6 8.97 -23.40 -1.31
C ARG A 6 8.74 -23.93 0.09
N SER A 7 9.12 -25.19 0.35
CA SER A 7 8.96 -25.81 1.68
C SER A 7 9.76 -25.07 2.74
N VAL A 8 9.15 -24.92 3.92
CA VAL A 8 9.82 -24.35 5.10
C VAL A 8 10.75 -25.42 5.67
N THR A 9 12.01 -25.08 5.82
CA THR A 9 13.04 -25.93 6.41
C THR A 9 13.91 -25.12 7.38
N PRO A 10 14.63 -25.72 8.32
CA PRO A 10 15.59 -24.99 9.18
C PRO A 10 16.58 -24.17 8.34
N LYS A 11 17.08 -24.73 7.24
CA LYS A 11 17.98 -24.02 6.32
C LYS A 11 17.31 -22.79 5.65
N SER A 12 16.03 -22.89 5.28
CA SER A 12 15.32 -21.75 4.68
C SER A 12 15.05 -20.64 5.70
N LYS A 13 14.72 -20.99 6.96
CA LYS A 13 14.55 -20.03 8.06
C LYS A 13 15.87 -19.31 8.35
N GLU A 14 16.98 -20.06 8.51
CA GLU A 14 18.31 -19.50 8.75
C GLU A 14 18.77 -18.58 7.63
N ARG A 15 18.52 -18.94 6.37
CA ARG A 15 18.79 -18.06 5.22
C ARG A 15 18.05 -16.72 5.33
N ARG A 16 16.75 -16.75 5.66
CA ARG A 16 15.94 -15.52 5.83
C ARG A 16 16.48 -14.67 6.97
N ARG A 17 16.81 -15.27 8.10
CA ARG A 17 17.43 -14.59 9.23
C ARG A 17 18.75 -13.91 8.83
N LYS A 18 19.64 -14.60 8.10
CA LYS A 18 20.90 -14.03 7.58
C LYS A 18 20.67 -12.90 6.58
N GLN A 19 19.55 -12.90 5.86
CA GLN A 19 19.16 -11.80 4.95
C GLN A 19 18.61 -10.57 5.73
N GLY A 20 18.46 -10.65 7.04
CA GLY A 20 17.89 -9.60 7.86
C GLY A 20 16.39 -9.40 7.66
N ARG A 21 15.64 -10.47 7.29
CA ARG A 21 14.20 -10.36 7.10
C ARG A 21 13.49 -10.09 8.42
N GLY A 22 12.48 -9.23 8.39
CA GLY A 22 11.79 -8.72 9.56
C GLY A 22 12.52 -7.61 10.31
N LEU A 23 13.72 -7.22 9.85
CA LEU A 23 14.53 -6.19 10.48
C LEU A 23 14.49 -4.88 9.71
N GLY A 24 14.80 -3.78 10.42
CA GLY A 24 14.83 -2.43 9.87
C GLY A 24 13.50 -1.70 9.99
N THR A 25 13.49 -0.45 9.54
CA THR A 25 12.33 0.44 9.45
C THR A 25 12.45 1.27 8.18
N GLY A 26 11.35 1.87 7.71
CA GLY A 26 11.34 2.73 6.54
C GLY A 26 11.96 2.04 5.32
N ARG A 27 12.99 2.70 4.75
CA ARG A 27 13.69 2.22 3.56
C ARG A 27 14.45 0.90 3.78
N ASP A 28 14.94 0.67 4.99
CA ASP A 28 15.82 -0.47 5.31
C ASP A 28 15.04 -1.72 5.74
N TYR A 29 13.73 -1.61 5.94
CA TYR A 29 12.90 -2.74 6.32
C TYR A 29 12.87 -3.83 5.24
N LYS A 30 13.02 -5.09 5.67
CA LYS A 30 12.98 -6.27 4.80
C LYS A 30 11.85 -7.20 5.23
N PRO A 31 10.78 -7.37 4.43
CA PRO A 31 9.67 -8.24 4.81
C PRO A 31 10.08 -9.71 4.92
N GLU A 32 9.43 -10.46 5.82
CA GLU A 32 9.69 -11.91 5.99
C GLU A 32 9.35 -12.69 4.72
N LEU A 33 8.26 -12.36 4.07
CA LEU A 33 7.81 -13.01 2.85
C LEU A 33 7.92 -12.08 1.66
N LEU A 34 8.49 -12.58 0.59
CA LEU A 34 8.50 -11.94 -0.73
C LEU A 34 7.54 -12.70 -1.64
N ILE A 35 7.00 -12.05 -2.68
CA ILE A 35 6.07 -12.69 -3.63
C ILE A 35 6.60 -13.99 -4.24
N GLN A 36 7.92 -14.11 -4.39
CA GLN A 36 8.54 -15.33 -4.89
C GLN A 36 8.61 -16.48 -3.87
N ASP A 37 8.39 -16.23 -2.60
CA ASP A 37 8.49 -17.24 -1.53
C ASP A 37 7.18 -17.99 -1.34
N VAL A 38 6.06 -17.43 -1.81
CA VAL A 38 4.72 -18.02 -1.69
C VAL A 38 4.18 -18.47 -3.06
N ALA A 39 3.37 -19.54 -3.05
CA ALA A 39 2.54 -19.87 -4.20
C ALA A 39 1.27 -19.03 -4.12
N SER A 40 1.23 -17.92 -4.84
CA SER A 40 0.02 -17.10 -4.89
C SER A 40 -1.01 -17.76 -5.81
N ILE A 41 -2.25 -17.84 -5.33
CA ILE A 41 -3.42 -18.27 -6.13
C ILE A 41 -4.09 -17.02 -6.73
N GLY A 42 -3.76 -15.83 -6.23
CA GLY A 42 -4.28 -14.54 -6.66
C GLY A 42 -3.20 -13.62 -7.24
N LEU A 43 -3.58 -12.37 -7.49
CA LEU A 43 -2.67 -11.34 -7.97
C LEU A 43 -1.69 -10.97 -6.84
N ALA A 44 -0.43 -11.40 -7.00
CA ALA A 44 0.67 -10.92 -6.18
C ALA A 44 1.41 -9.83 -6.96
N THR A 45 1.66 -8.69 -6.31
CA THR A 45 2.26 -7.53 -6.96
C THR A 45 3.31 -6.85 -6.08
N ARG A 46 4.03 -5.91 -6.67
CA ARG A 46 5.01 -5.06 -6.00
C ARG A 46 4.77 -3.62 -6.40
N ASP A 47 4.98 -2.72 -5.46
CA ASP A 47 4.96 -1.29 -5.73
C ASP A 47 5.97 -0.55 -4.86
N ARG A 48 6.43 0.63 -5.31
CA ARG A 48 7.37 1.46 -4.58
C ARG A 48 6.59 2.42 -3.68
N GLY A 49 6.84 2.38 -2.37
CA GLY A 49 6.17 3.26 -1.42
C GLY A 49 6.69 4.69 -1.47
N TRP A 50 5.79 5.65 -1.28
CA TRP A 50 6.13 7.07 -1.11
C TRP A 50 6.78 7.34 0.24
N LYS A 51 6.26 6.68 1.29
CA LYS A 51 6.65 6.92 2.68
C LYS A 51 7.98 6.27 3.03
N THR A 52 8.25 5.14 2.43
CA THR A 52 9.40 4.28 2.78
C THR A 52 10.50 4.28 1.73
N ASP A 53 10.22 4.77 0.52
CA ASP A 53 11.13 4.76 -0.64
C ASP A 53 11.73 3.38 -0.95
N ARG A 54 10.96 2.31 -0.70
CA ARG A 54 11.33 0.93 -1.02
C ARG A 54 10.24 0.20 -1.78
N VAL A 55 10.58 -0.95 -2.35
CA VAL A 55 9.62 -1.84 -3.00
C VAL A 55 8.93 -2.70 -1.96
N HIS A 56 7.60 -2.61 -1.89
CA HIS A 56 6.72 -3.44 -1.09
C HIS A 56 6.25 -4.68 -1.83
N HIS A 57 5.90 -5.74 -1.10
CA HIS A 57 5.44 -7.02 -1.63
C HIS A 57 4.04 -7.35 -1.09
N PHE A 58 3.07 -7.51 -1.99
CA PHE A 58 1.68 -7.81 -1.65
C PHE A 58 1.30 -9.19 -2.17
N MET A 59 0.67 -10.01 -1.31
CA MET A 59 0.27 -11.38 -1.61
C MET A 59 -1.15 -11.47 -2.15
N SER A 60 -1.90 -10.35 -2.08
CA SER A 60 -3.27 -10.21 -2.59
C SER A 60 -3.54 -8.79 -3.10
N GLN A 61 -4.56 -8.66 -3.94
CA GLN A 61 -5.04 -7.34 -4.39
C GLN A 61 -5.58 -6.51 -3.22
N LEU A 62 -6.20 -7.14 -2.23
CA LEU A 62 -6.74 -6.44 -1.07
C LEU A 62 -5.64 -5.81 -0.21
N GLU A 63 -4.51 -6.50 0.00
CA GLU A 63 -3.31 -5.93 0.63
C GLU A 63 -2.78 -4.73 -0.16
N TRP A 64 -2.76 -4.81 -1.49
CA TRP A 64 -2.32 -3.73 -2.36
C TRP A 64 -3.24 -2.50 -2.29
N HIS A 65 -4.56 -2.70 -2.25
CA HIS A 65 -5.52 -1.61 -2.04
C HIS A 65 -5.37 -0.95 -0.65
N PHE A 66 -5.18 -1.77 0.39
CA PHE A 66 -4.94 -1.24 1.73
C PHE A 66 -3.64 -0.43 1.81
N PHE A 67 -2.59 -0.90 1.17
CA PHE A 67 -1.34 -0.15 1.05
C PHE A 67 -1.55 1.27 0.48
N TYR A 68 -2.35 1.44 -0.56
CA TYR A 68 -2.64 2.77 -1.08
C TYR A 68 -3.40 3.66 -0.11
N SER A 69 -4.27 3.10 0.72
CA SER A 69 -4.93 3.85 1.79
C SER A 69 -3.91 4.34 2.83
N LEU A 70 -2.91 3.51 3.16
CA LEU A 70 -1.82 3.88 4.06
C LEU A 70 -0.89 4.94 3.42
N GLU A 71 -0.53 4.77 2.16
CA GLU A 71 0.30 5.74 1.43
C GLU A 71 -0.36 7.13 1.38
N TRP A 72 -1.67 7.17 1.19
CA TRP A 72 -2.43 8.40 1.13
C TRP A 72 -2.64 9.07 2.49
N SER A 73 -2.67 8.34 3.59
CA SER A 73 -2.87 8.91 4.93
C SER A 73 -1.73 9.84 5.32
N ARG A 74 -2.02 11.01 5.89
CA ARG A 74 -1.00 11.95 6.41
C ARG A 74 -0.37 11.45 7.70
N ASP A 75 -1.11 10.67 8.48
CA ASP A 75 -0.70 10.20 9.80
C ASP A 75 0.16 8.93 9.75
N VAL A 76 0.27 8.28 8.61
CA VAL A 76 1.14 7.10 8.45
C VAL A 76 2.57 7.55 8.20
N LEU A 77 3.49 7.10 9.05
CA LEU A 77 4.92 7.42 9.02
C LEU A 77 5.77 6.28 8.46
N ASP A 78 5.40 5.02 8.76
CA ASP A 78 6.12 3.83 8.28
C ASP A 78 5.16 2.68 8.03
N ILE A 79 5.47 1.87 7.02
CA ILE A 79 4.67 0.72 6.59
C ILE A 79 5.59 -0.49 6.47
N ARG A 80 5.34 -1.53 7.27
CA ARG A 80 6.11 -2.77 7.28
C ARG A 80 5.19 -3.94 6.97
N GLU A 81 5.16 -4.34 5.71
CA GLU A 81 4.36 -5.49 5.28
C GLU A 81 5.03 -6.82 5.62
N GLN A 82 4.23 -7.88 5.75
CA GLN A 82 4.66 -9.26 6.04
C GLN A 82 5.63 -9.31 7.22
N PHE A 83 5.23 -8.65 8.33
CA PHE A 83 6.03 -8.53 9.55
C PHE A 83 6.07 -9.87 10.30
N PRO A 84 7.25 -10.46 10.56
CA PRO A 84 7.37 -11.75 11.23
C PRO A 84 7.06 -11.66 12.72
N LEU A 85 6.32 -12.64 13.21
CA LEU A 85 6.09 -12.85 14.63
C LEU A 85 7.11 -13.85 15.18
N SER A 86 7.53 -13.68 16.44
CA SER A 86 8.42 -14.64 17.12
C SER A 86 7.79 -16.04 17.08
N ILE A 87 8.53 -16.99 16.52
CA ILE A 87 8.04 -18.36 16.40
C ILE A 87 7.89 -19.03 17.75
N GLU A 88 8.78 -18.73 18.69
CA GLU A 88 8.77 -19.25 20.04
C GLU A 88 7.51 -18.78 20.78
N GLU A 89 7.19 -17.49 20.65
CA GLU A 89 6.04 -16.92 21.31
C GLU A 89 4.72 -17.39 20.67
N THR A 90 4.65 -17.43 19.32
CA THR A 90 3.43 -17.91 18.64
C THR A 90 3.17 -19.38 18.91
N LEU A 91 4.20 -20.22 19.07
CA LEU A 91 4.08 -21.60 19.54
C LEU A 91 3.55 -21.69 20.97
N ALA A 92 4.08 -20.87 21.89
CA ALA A 92 3.62 -20.82 23.27
C ALA A 92 2.16 -20.36 23.37
N ILE A 93 1.78 -19.32 22.62
CA ILE A 93 0.40 -18.83 22.52
C ILE A 93 -0.52 -19.93 21.98
N ALA A 94 -0.15 -20.56 20.86
CA ALA A 94 -0.92 -21.64 20.26
C ALA A 94 -1.16 -22.79 21.24
N LYS A 95 -0.12 -23.22 21.97
CA LYS A 95 -0.23 -24.25 23.01
C LYS A 95 -1.19 -23.85 24.11
N ARG A 96 -1.10 -22.61 24.63
CA ARG A 96 -1.97 -22.08 25.69
C ARG A 96 -3.44 -22.02 25.23
N LEU A 97 -3.69 -21.68 23.97
CA LEU A 97 -5.04 -21.59 23.40
C LEU A 97 -5.59 -22.93 22.93
N GLY A 98 -4.82 -24.04 22.98
CA GLY A 98 -5.23 -25.32 22.41
C GLY A 98 -5.37 -25.31 20.89
N ILE A 99 -4.71 -24.38 20.20
CA ILE A 99 -4.73 -24.22 18.75
C ILE A 99 -3.51 -24.86 18.13
N ARG A 100 -3.71 -25.59 17.03
CA ARG A 100 -2.56 -26.13 16.28
C ARG A 100 -1.81 -25.01 15.56
N HIS A 101 -0.53 -24.79 15.91
CA HIS A 101 0.32 -23.83 15.23
C HIS A 101 0.46 -24.15 13.73
N PRO A 102 0.51 -23.16 12.82
CA PRO A 102 0.78 -23.37 11.41
C PRO A 102 2.12 -24.10 11.18
N ALA A 103 2.09 -25.13 10.34
CA ALA A 103 3.28 -25.90 9.97
C ALA A 103 3.28 -26.18 8.46
N ASP A 104 4.46 -26.34 7.91
CA ASP A 104 4.63 -26.75 6.52
C ASP A 104 4.04 -28.14 6.31
N PRO A 105 3.21 -28.37 5.28
CA PRO A 105 2.52 -29.65 5.10
C PRO A 105 3.48 -30.82 4.78
N LYS A 106 4.66 -30.54 4.21
CA LYS A 106 5.64 -31.53 3.81
C LYS A 106 6.66 -31.81 4.91
N THR A 107 7.27 -30.76 5.45
CA THR A 107 8.37 -30.89 6.41
C THR A 107 7.89 -30.96 7.86
N ARG A 108 6.64 -30.56 8.13
CA ARG A 108 6.07 -30.40 9.47
C ARG A 108 6.74 -29.30 10.31
N GLU A 109 7.70 -28.59 9.74
CA GLU A 109 8.35 -27.46 10.39
C GLU A 109 7.35 -26.35 10.70
N PRO A 110 7.34 -25.79 11.92
CA PRO A 110 6.52 -24.62 12.24
C PRO A 110 6.85 -23.45 11.30
N ILE A 111 5.82 -22.79 10.79
CA ILE A 111 5.95 -21.64 9.90
C ILE A 111 6.07 -20.37 10.75
N VAL A 112 6.99 -19.48 10.41
CA VAL A 112 7.00 -18.12 10.95
C VAL A 112 5.70 -17.43 10.51
N MET A 113 4.83 -17.12 11.48
CA MET A 113 3.61 -16.35 11.20
C MET A 113 3.98 -14.89 10.88
N THR A 114 3.22 -14.26 10.01
CA THR A 114 3.40 -12.83 9.68
C THR A 114 2.09 -12.08 9.88
N THR A 115 2.20 -10.83 10.31
CA THR A 115 1.14 -9.83 10.21
C THR A 115 1.28 -9.12 8.86
N ASP A 116 0.17 -8.96 8.15
CA ASP A 116 0.22 -8.38 6.80
C ASP A 116 0.78 -6.97 6.80
N PHE A 117 0.41 -6.13 7.80
CA PHE A 117 0.94 -4.78 7.96
C PHE A 117 1.17 -4.41 9.43
N VAL A 118 2.35 -3.92 9.73
CA VAL A 118 2.67 -3.20 10.96
C VAL A 118 2.98 -1.76 10.57
N VAL A 119 2.16 -0.83 11.06
CA VAL A 119 2.14 0.56 10.61
C VAL A 119 2.48 1.47 11.79
N THR A 120 3.38 2.41 11.59
CA THR A 120 3.63 3.49 12.53
C THR A 120 2.75 4.67 12.15
N VAL A 121 1.87 5.09 13.06
CA VAL A 121 0.93 6.21 12.86
C VAL A 121 1.15 7.31 13.90
N GLY A 122 0.89 8.55 13.51
CA GLY A 122 1.03 9.72 14.37
C GLY A 122 1.84 10.84 13.74
N ASN A 123 2.65 11.51 14.53
CA ASN A 123 3.57 12.55 14.09
C ASN A 123 4.98 12.30 14.68
N ILE A 124 5.93 13.20 14.41
CA ILE A 124 7.33 13.04 14.84
C ILE A 124 7.47 12.96 16.36
N THR A 125 6.60 13.64 17.12
CA THR A 125 6.69 13.71 18.59
C THR A 125 5.85 12.65 19.30
N HIS A 126 4.74 12.23 18.68
CA HIS A 126 3.81 11.26 19.26
C HIS A 126 3.39 10.26 18.16
N ASN A 127 3.91 9.05 18.25
CA ASN A 127 3.55 7.98 17.33
C ASN A 127 3.21 6.70 18.08
N THR A 128 2.42 5.87 17.44
CA THR A 128 2.05 4.54 17.91
C THR A 128 2.18 3.53 16.79
N ILE A 129 2.23 2.27 17.17
CA ILE A 129 2.28 1.15 16.22
C ILE A 129 0.91 0.46 16.24
N VAL A 130 0.39 0.18 15.06
CA VAL A 130 -0.82 -0.61 14.87
C VAL A 130 -0.51 -1.80 13.96
N ALA A 131 -1.14 -2.93 14.23
CA ALA A 131 -1.01 -4.15 13.44
C ALA A 131 -2.33 -4.46 12.73
N ARG A 132 -2.26 -4.74 11.43
CA ARG A 132 -3.46 -5.02 10.60
C ARG A 132 -3.24 -6.27 9.76
N THR A 133 -4.21 -7.16 9.83
CA THR A 133 -4.27 -8.38 9.03
C THR A 133 -5.37 -8.23 7.99
N ILE A 134 -5.06 -8.52 6.74
CA ILE A 134 -5.95 -8.26 5.61
C ILE A 134 -6.61 -9.57 5.18
N LYS A 135 -7.94 -9.59 5.13
CA LYS A 135 -8.67 -10.80 4.74
C LYS A 135 -10.03 -10.48 4.13
N TYR A 136 -10.36 -11.15 3.04
CA TYR A 136 -11.73 -11.11 2.52
C TYR A 136 -12.71 -11.65 3.56
N GLU A 137 -13.83 -10.96 3.74
CA GLU A 137 -14.85 -11.30 4.76
C GLU A 137 -15.33 -12.74 4.62
N ASN A 138 -15.55 -13.23 3.39
CA ASN A 138 -15.99 -14.59 3.14
C ASN A 138 -15.00 -15.68 3.63
N LYS A 139 -13.77 -15.33 3.96
CA LYS A 139 -12.78 -16.24 4.55
C LYS A 139 -12.81 -16.27 6.07
N LEU A 140 -13.48 -15.30 6.71
CA LEU A 140 -13.58 -15.21 8.17
C LEU A 140 -14.51 -16.28 8.76
N SER A 141 -15.37 -16.89 7.97
CA SER A 141 -16.19 -18.05 8.38
C SER A 141 -15.36 -19.32 8.61
N SER A 142 -14.11 -19.36 8.12
CA SER A 142 -13.24 -20.52 8.32
C SER A 142 -12.67 -20.55 9.74
N ARG A 143 -13.05 -21.57 10.53
CA ARG A 143 -12.50 -21.81 11.86
C ARG A 143 -10.97 -21.78 11.86
N ARG A 144 -10.32 -22.39 10.86
CA ARG A 144 -8.87 -22.45 10.78
C ARG A 144 -8.23 -21.08 10.52
N VAL A 145 -8.91 -20.20 9.81
CA VAL A 145 -8.46 -18.81 9.63
C VAL A 145 -8.54 -18.07 10.95
N MET A 146 -9.67 -18.16 11.65
CA MET A 146 -9.87 -17.50 12.94
C MET A 146 -8.94 -18.01 14.03
N GLU A 147 -8.63 -19.31 14.08
CA GLU A 147 -7.63 -19.88 15.00
C GLU A 147 -6.24 -19.21 14.80
N LYS A 148 -5.82 -18.99 13.57
CA LYS A 148 -4.54 -18.32 13.30
C LYS A 148 -4.58 -16.83 13.70
N PHE A 149 -5.68 -16.17 13.43
CA PHE A 149 -5.87 -14.77 13.83
C PHE A 149 -5.93 -14.60 15.34
N GLU A 150 -6.45 -15.59 16.07
CA GLU A 150 -6.45 -15.54 17.53
C GLU A 150 -5.02 -15.62 18.11
N ILE A 151 -4.14 -16.45 17.52
CA ILE A 151 -2.71 -16.45 17.90
C ILE A 151 -2.10 -15.07 17.66
N GLU A 152 -2.36 -14.47 16.52
CA GLU A 152 -1.84 -13.16 16.12
C GLU A 152 -2.40 -12.04 16.99
N ARG A 153 -3.71 -12.04 17.27
CA ARG A 153 -4.36 -11.08 18.17
C ARG A 153 -3.71 -11.11 19.56
N VAL A 154 -3.57 -12.30 20.15
CA VAL A 154 -2.94 -12.46 21.48
C VAL A 154 -1.49 -11.99 21.47
N TYR A 155 -0.75 -12.25 20.39
CA TYR A 155 0.63 -11.78 20.24
C TYR A 155 0.73 -10.25 20.33
N TRP A 156 -0.14 -9.52 19.63
CA TRP A 156 -0.12 -8.06 19.62
C TRP A 156 -0.73 -7.43 20.87
N THR A 157 -1.86 -7.94 21.34
CA THR A 157 -2.51 -7.42 22.56
C THR A 157 -1.68 -7.62 23.82
N SER A 158 -0.89 -8.69 23.89
CA SER A 158 0.07 -8.87 25.01
C SER A 158 1.19 -7.82 25.04
N ARG A 159 1.36 -7.05 23.97
CA ARG A 159 2.30 -5.93 23.84
C ARG A 159 1.61 -4.57 23.95
N ASN A 160 0.34 -4.56 24.33
CA ASN A 160 -0.51 -3.35 24.34
C ASN A 160 -0.56 -2.64 22.98
N LEU A 161 -0.47 -3.40 21.89
CA LEU A 161 -0.56 -2.88 20.54
C LEU A 161 -1.93 -3.19 19.92
N ASP A 162 -2.50 -2.20 19.24
CA ASP A 162 -3.78 -2.32 18.58
C ASP A 162 -3.65 -3.23 17.34
N TRP A 163 -4.38 -4.33 17.37
CA TRP A 163 -4.47 -5.28 16.25
C TRP A 163 -5.90 -5.36 15.74
N GLY A 164 -6.06 -5.43 14.43
CA GLY A 164 -7.37 -5.56 13.81
C GLY A 164 -7.32 -6.27 12.46
N ILE A 165 -8.48 -6.81 12.06
CA ILE A 165 -8.71 -7.38 10.74
C ILE A 165 -9.29 -6.28 9.86
N VAL A 166 -8.77 -6.17 8.64
CA VAL A 166 -9.28 -5.27 7.59
C VAL A 166 -9.83 -6.13 6.46
N THR A 167 -11.02 -5.81 6.03
CA THR A 167 -11.73 -6.51 4.95
C THR A 167 -11.93 -5.60 3.73
N GLU A 168 -12.49 -6.16 2.65
CA GLU A 168 -12.88 -5.38 1.48
C GLU A 168 -13.99 -4.35 1.77
N ARG A 169 -14.67 -4.44 2.92
CA ARG A 169 -15.67 -3.44 3.34
C ARG A 169 -15.06 -2.19 3.96
N ASP A 170 -13.84 -2.33 4.48
CA ASP A 170 -13.12 -1.25 5.13
C ASP A 170 -12.26 -0.44 4.13
N ILE A 171 -12.15 -0.91 2.90
CA ILE A 171 -11.30 -0.32 1.85
C ILE A 171 -12.19 0.11 0.67
N SER A 172 -12.32 1.42 0.45
CA SER A 172 -12.94 1.93 -0.78
C SER A 172 -12.07 1.55 -1.99
N ARG A 173 -12.65 0.75 -2.89
CA ARG A 173 -11.95 0.34 -4.11
C ARG A 173 -11.66 1.55 -5.00
N GLU A 174 -12.63 2.44 -5.15
CA GLU A 174 -12.50 3.67 -5.92
C GLU A 174 -11.37 4.53 -5.39
N PHE A 175 -11.28 4.65 -4.06
CA PHE A 175 -10.19 5.36 -3.39
C PHE A 175 -8.83 4.73 -3.72
N ALA A 176 -8.70 3.41 -3.56
CA ALA A 176 -7.45 2.71 -3.83
C ALA A 176 -7.05 2.83 -5.32
N ASP A 177 -8.02 2.66 -6.24
CA ASP A 177 -7.80 2.81 -7.69
C ASP A 177 -7.35 4.25 -8.03
N ASN A 178 -7.92 5.27 -7.40
CA ASN A 178 -7.55 6.66 -7.60
C ASN A 178 -6.15 6.97 -7.06
N VAL A 179 -5.82 6.48 -5.85
CA VAL A 179 -4.45 6.63 -5.31
C VAL A 179 -3.46 5.94 -6.23
N GLN A 180 -3.74 4.73 -6.69
CA GLN A 180 -2.91 4.01 -7.66
C GLN A 180 -2.70 4.83 -8.94
N TRP A 181 -3.75 5.45 -9.44
CA TRP A 181 -3.71 6.22 -10.69
C TRP A 181 -2.77 7.42 -10.61
N VAL A 182 -2.63 8.05 -9.43
CA VAL A 182 -1.73 9.18 -9.21
C VAL A 182 -0.38 8.78 -8.64
N HIS A 183 -0.26 7.57 -8.09
CA HIS A 183 0.86 7.14 -7.26
C HIS A 183 2.23 7.32 -7.93
N PHE A 184 2.37 6.90 -9.17
CA PHE A 184 3.63 7.02 -9.90
C PHE A 184 4.06 8.47 -10.16
N HIS A 185 3.13 9.43 -10.11
CA HIS A 185 3.36 10.82 -10.52
C HIS A 185 3.70 11.77 -9.37
N ARG A 186 3.90 11.29 -8.15
CA ARG A 186 4.22 12.17 -7.01
C ARG A 186 5.55 12.89 -7.16
N GLY A 187 6.58 12.23 -7.62
CA GLY A 187 7.90 12.85 -7.82
C GLY A 187 8.07 13.46 -9.21
N LEU A 188 8.66 14.65 -9.30
CA LEU A 188 8.98 15.28 -10.59
C LEU A 188 9.86 14.42 -11.50
N ALA A 189 10.75 13.61 -10.91
CA ALA A 189 11.58 12.68 -11.67
C ALA A 189 10.76 11.70 -12.53
N SER A 190 9.53 11.36 -12.10
CA SER A 190 8.60 10.52 -12.86
C SER A 190 7.96 11.24 -14.05
N LEU A 191 8.06 12.56 -14.09
CA LEU A 191 7.54 13.42 -15.16
C LEU A 191 8.59 13.80 -16.20
N ALA A 192 9.83 13.31 -16.08
CA ALA A 192 10.89 13.67 -17.01
C ALA A 192 10.46 13.44 -18.49
N PRO A 193 10.72 14.38 -19.40
CA PRO A 193 11.55 15.58 -19.25
C PRO A 193 10.85 16.84 -18.71
N THR A 194 9.68 16.73 -18.08
CA THR A 194 8.89 17.85 -17.57
C THR A 194 9.61 18.57 -16.41
N THR A 195 9.67 19.90 -16.47
CA THR A 195 10.29 20.74 -15.44
C THR A 195 9.27 21.39 -14.52
N GLU A 196 9.71 21.91 -13.38
CA GLU A 196 8.88 22.74 -12.48
C GLU A 196 8.21 23.93 -13.20
N GLU A 197 8.93 24.51 -14.15
CA GLU A 197 8.40 25.62 -14.96
C GLU A 197 7.22 25.15 -15.83
N THR A 198 7.35 23.97 -16.44
CA THR A 198 6.27 23.35 -17.22
C THR A 198 5.08 23.02 -16.33
N VAL A 199 5.31 22.49 -15.14
CA VAL A 199 4.23 22.23 -14.15
C VAL A 199 3.49 23.52 -13.84
N ARG A 200 4.18 24.63 -13.55
CA ARG A 200 3.54 25.93 -13.28
C ARG A 200 2.74 26.47 -14.45
N LYS A 201 3.27 26.35 -15.69
CA LYS A 201 2.55 26.77 -16.90
C LYS A 201 1.26 25.98 -17.11
N VAL A 202 1.32 24.66 -16.97
CA VAL A 202 0.16 23.77 -17.10
C VAL A 202 -0.87 24.06 -16.00
N GLU A 203 -0.43 24.21 -14.75
CA GLU A 203 -1.30 24.55 -13.62
C GLU A 203 -2.01 25.88 -13.85
N ALA A 204 -1.28 26.92 -14.24
CA ALA A 204 -1.87 28.25 -14.53
C ALA A 204 -2.90 28.21 -15.66
N TYR A 205 -2.66 27.37 -16.69
CA TYR A 205 -3.59 27.20 -17.80
C TYR A 205 -4.85 26.41 -17.39
N LEU A 206 -4.67 25.34 -16.62
CA LEU A 206 -5.76 24.41 -16.27
C LEU A 206 -6.60 24.88 -15.09
N ALA A 207 -6.02 25.54 -14.08
CA ALA A 207 -6.72 25.88 -12.84
C ALA A 207 -8.06 26.59 -13.08
N PRO A 208 -8.16 27.70 -13.85
CA PRO A 208 -9.45 28.38 -14.05
C PRO A 208 -10.48 27.51 -14.79
N LYS A 209 -10.02 26.61 -15.68
CA LYS A 209 -10.88 25.73 -16.48
C LYS A 209 -11.39 24.54 -15.68
N LEU A 210 -10.56 23.95 -14.84
CA LEU A 210 -10.93 22.86 -13.92
C LEU A 210 -12.02 23.32 -12.94
N PHE A 211 -11.95 24.58 -12.48
CA PHE A 211 -12.95 25.12 -11.55
C PHE A 211 -14.27 25.51 -12.20
N SER A 212 -14.29 25.78 -13.51
CA SER A 212 -15.56 25.97 -14.23
C SER A 212 -16.40 24.69 -14.27
N ASN A 213 -15.75 23.53 -14.07
CA ASN A 213 -16.37 22.19 -13.96
C ASN A 213 -17.35 21.84 -15.09
N LEU A 214 -17.04 22.25 -16.33
CA LEU A 214 -17.92 22.04 -17.49
C LEU A 214 -17.33 21.12 -18.56
N THR A 215 -16.02 20.84 -18.49
CA THR A 215 -15.31 20.13 -19.56
C THR A 215 -14.61 18.89 -19.03
N PRO A 216 -14.69 17.74 -19.72
CA PRO A 216 -13.95 16.54 -19.37
C PRO A 216 -12.45 16.78 -19.25
N LEU A 217 -11.80 16.12 -18.26
CA LEU A 217 -10.38 16.29 -17.97
C LEU A 217 -9.51 16.07 -19.22
N ARG A 218 -9.80 15.04 -20.01
CA ARG A 218 -9.04 14.73 -21.21
C ARG A 218 -9.04 15.89 -22.22
N ILE A 219 -10.21 16.49 -22.47
CA ILE A 219 -10.31 17.62 -23.40
C ILE A 219 -9.50 18.81 -22.89
N LEU A 220 -9.54 19.09 -21.59
CA LEU A 220 -8.76 20.17 -20.98
C LEU A 220 -7.25 19.94 -21.10
N THR A 221 -6.80 18.71 -20.84
CA THR A 221 -5.38 18.38 -20.90
C THR A 221 -4.84 18.31 -22.32
N ASP A 222 -5.60 17.75 -23.26
CA ASP A 222 -5.22 17.72 -24.68
C ASP A 222 -5.14 19.14 -25.26
N GLY A 223 -6.10 20.01 -24.94
CA GLY A 223 -6.08 21.42 -25.34
C GLY A 223 -4.95 22.22 -24.69
N CYS A 224 -4.57 21.88 -23.46
CA CYS A 224 -3.40 22.46 -22.81
C CYS A 224 -2.09 22.07 -23.51
N ASP A 225 -1.89 20.78 -23.81
CA ASP A 225 -0.72 20.30 -24.54
C ASP A 225 -0.58 21.00 -25.90
N GLN A 226 -1.69 21.15 -26.65
CA GLN A 226 -1.68 21.85 -27.93
C GLN A 226 -1.33 23.33 -27.77
N THR A 227 -1.95 24.02 -26.80
CA THR A 227 -1.75 25.48 -26.62
C THR A 227 -0.33 25.82 -26.15
N LEU A 228 0.22 24.99 -25.27
CA LEU A 228 1.57 25.19 -24.73
C LEU A 228 2.67 24.49 -25.53
N MET A 229 2.32 23.85 -26.67
CA MET A 229 3.22 23.09 -27.53
C MET A 229 4.00 22.01 -26.77
N LEU A 230 3.32 21.29 -25.88
CA LEU A 230 3.88 20.22 -25.07
C LEU A 230 3.69 18.85 -25.77
N PRO A 231 4.52 17.86 -25.45
CA PRO A 231 4.27 16.49 -25.86
C PRO A 231 2.90 15.98 -25.35
N ILE A 232 2.21 15.20 -26.19
CA ILE A 232 0.89 14.64 -25.85
C ILE A 232 0.95 13.88 -24.51
N GLY A 233 0.00 14.15 -23.62
CA GLY A 233 -0.13 13.52 -22.30
C GLY A 233 0.65 14.22 -21.18
N THR A 234 1.47 15.23 -21.48
CA THR A 234 2.23 15.98 -20.47
C THR A 234 1.30 16.64 -19.46
N SER A 235 0.27 17.35 -19.91
CA SER A 235 -0.68 18.02 -19.02
C SER A 235 -1.46 17.05 -18.15
N LEU A 236 -1.82 15.88 -18.67
CA LEU A 236 -2.48 14.84 -17.86
C LEU A 236 -1.53 14.28 -16.78
N ALA A 237 -0.25 14.07 -17.10
CA ALA A 237 0.76 13.65 -16.13
C ALA A 237 0.97 14.73 -15.04
N VAL A 238 0.97 16.01 -15.41
CA VAL A 238 1.02 17.13 -14.46
C VAL A 238 -0.22 17.14 -13.54
N VAL A 239 -1.42 16.93 -14.07
CA VAL A 239 -2.63 16.84 -13.22
C VAL A 239 -2.51 15.70 -12.20
N ARG A 240 -2.01 14.53 -12.61
CA ARG A 240 -1.75 13.42 -11.68
C ARG A 240 -0.74 13.82 -10.58
N HIS A 241 0.31 14.54 -10.95
CA HIS A 241 1.29 15.06 -10.01
C HIS A 241 0.64 16.03 -9.02
N LEU A 242 -0.13 17.01 -9.49
CA LEU A 242 -0.82 17.98 -8.65
C LEU A 242 -1.80 17.32 -7.68
N LEU A 243 -2.48 16.24 -8.09
CA LEU A 243 -3.33 15.42 -7.22
C LEU A 243 -2.50 14.66 -6.19
N ALA A 244 -1.39 14.02 -6.62
CA ALA A 244 -0.51 13.26 -5.72
C ALA A 244 0.13 14.15 -4.65
N ASP A 245 0.48 15.40 -5.00
CA ASP A 245 1.02 16.41 -4.09
C ASP A 245 -0.06 17.20 -3.34
N ARG A 246 -1.36 16.89 -3.61
CA ARG A 246 -2.51 17.56 -2.98
C ARG A 246 -2.56 19.07 -3.23
N ARG A 247 -2.04 19.51 -4.35
CA ARG A 247 -2.23 20.87 -4.89
C ARG A 247 -3.58 21.01 -5.58
N LEU A 248 -4.12 19.90 -6.08
CA LEU A 248 -5.52 19.74 -6.46
C LEU A 248 -6.16 18.72 -5.52
N GLU A 249 -7.35 19.03 -4.99
CA GLU A 249 -8.10 18.14 -4.12
C GLU A 249 -9.40 17.70 -4.79
N ILE A 250 -9.65 16.39 -4.74
CA ILE A 250 -10.87 15.76 -5.25
C ILE A 250 -11.46 14.84 -4.19
N ASP A 251 -12.71 14.45 -4.37
CA ASP A 251 -13.25 13.31 -3.63
C ASP A 251 -12.64 12.00 -4.16
N MET A 252 -11.67 11.47 -3.42
CA MET A 252 -10.98 10.23 -3.78
C MET A 252 -11.89 8.99 -3.76
N ASN A 253 -13.13 9.08 -3.24
CA ASN A 253 -14.11 8.00 -3.31
C ASN A 253 -14.92 8.01 -4.61
N ILE A 254 -14.79 9.05 -5.42
CA ILE A 254 -15.38 9.12 -6.77
C ILE A 254 -14.30 8.75 -7.78
N ARG A 255 -14.54 7.68 -8.55
CA ARG A 255 -13.57 7.18 -9.53
C ARG A 255 -13.17 8.26 -10.55
N ILE A 256 -11.88 8.54 -10.65
CA ILE A 256 -11.31 9.41 -11.67
C ILE A 256 -11.41 8.72 -13.03
N GLN A 257 -12.01 9.42 -14.00
CA GLN A 257 -12.10 9.01 -15.39
C GLN A 257 -11.73 10.21 -16.26
N PRO A 258 -10.63 10.17 -17.04
CA PRO A 258 -10.20 11.32 -17.84
C PRO A 258 -11.27 11.80 -18.85
N GLU A 259 -12.16 10.91 -19.27
CA GLU A 259 -13.29 11.18 -20.17
C GLU A 259 -14.45 11.92 -19.48
N LYS A 260 -14.36 12.12 -18.16
CA LYS A 260 -15.33 12.82 -17.36
C LYS A 260 -14.74 14.09 -16.71
N ILE A 261 -15.62 14.90 -16.15
CA ILE A 261 -15.27 16.07 -15.36
C ILE A 261 -14.55 15.58 -14.07
N LEU A 262 -13.46 16.26 -13.70
CA LEU A 262 -12.74 15.96 -12.47
C LEU A 262 -13.57 16.40 -11.24
N PRO A 263 -13.82 15.50 -10.25
CA PRO A 263 -14.66 15.81 -9.09
C PRO A 263 -13.91 16.62 -8.03
N LEU A 264 -13.61 17.89 -8.32
CA LEU A 264 -12.93 18.80 -7.40
C LEU A 264 -13.80 19.11 -6.18
N VAL A 265 -13.21 19.07 -4.99
CA VAL A 265 -13.90 19.37 -3.70
C VAL A 265 -13.50 20.69 -3.08
N ALA A 266 -12.35 21.25 -3.42
CA ALA A 266 -11.85 22.52 -2.91
C ALA A 266 -11.26 23.37 -4.04
N LYS A 267 -11.28 24.71 -3.87
CA LYS A 267 -10.48 25.60 -4.72
C LYS A 267 -9.00 25.39 -4.37
N PRO A 268 -8.08 25.29 -5.36
CA PRO A 268 -6.67 25.20 -5.06
C PRO A 268 -6.24 26.45 -4.27
N ILE A 269 -5.41 26.21 -3.27
CA ILE A 269 -4.62 27.28 -2.68
C ILE A 269 -3.54 27.59 -3.72
N ILE A 270 -3.78 28.63 -4.52
CA ILE A 270 -2.73 29.19 -5.37
C ILE A 270 -1.71 29.78 -4.39
N LEU A 271 -0.63 29.02 -4.14
CA LEU A 271 0.53 29.58 -3.45
C LEU A 271 1.09 30.69 -4.35
N ARG A 272 0.87 31.95 -3.92
CA ARG A 272 1.46 33.15 -4.54
C ARG A 272 2.96 33.21 -4.27
#